data_7b8ea48e7188b88d4392ebaf3476b010
#
_entry.id   7b8ea48e7188b88d4392ebaf3476b010
#
_cell.length_a   1.000
_cell.length_b   1.000
_cell.length_c   1.000
_cell.angle_alpha   90.00
_cell.angle_beta   90.00
_cell.angle_gamma   90.00
#
_symmetry.space_group_name_H-M   'P 1'
#
loop_
_entity.id
_entity.type
_entity.pdbx_description
1 polymer ?
#
loop_
_entity_poly.entity_id
_entity_poly.type
_entity_poly.pdbx_seq_one_letter_code
_entity_poly.pdbx_strand_id
1 'polypeptide(L)'
;WAYFFGPGCEPGLRELSRVIRRGGAAFVIDNDASRSTFGGWFRRAFPAYDPSEIEAFWSRRGWQRDRLDMGWRFERREDFEAVVRIEFAAELAEQIIAEHDGLEVDYAVNLWWRAK
;
A
#
# COMPACT_ATOMS: atom_id res chain seq x y z
N TRP A 1 4.91 10.91 1.17
CA TRP A 1 4.55 9.69 0.45
C TRP A 1 5.26 9.65 -0.89
N ALA A 2 6.05 8.63 -1.11
CA ALA A 2 6.61 8.37 -2.42
C ALA A 2 5.94 7.10 -2.98
N TYR A 3 5.19 7.24 -4.04
CA TYR A 3 4.76 6.09 -4.82
C TYR A 3 5.91 5.66 -5.73
N PHE A 4 6.51 4.53 -5.42
CA PHE A 4 7.56 3.94 -6.25
C PHE A 4 6.95 3.06 -7.35
N PHE A 5 6.02 3.63 -8.09
CA PHE A 5 5.36 2.93 -9.18
C PHE A 5 5.11 3.87 -10.35
N GLY A 6 5.38 3.36 -11.56
CA GLY A 6 5.17 4.10 -12.78
C GLY A 6 6.40 4.89 -13.27
N PRO A 7 6.32 5.55 -14.43
CA PRO A 7 7.47 6.19 -15.09
C PRO A 7 8.14 7.28 -14.25
N GLY A 8 7.37 7.99 -13.45
CA GLY A 8 7.87 9.10 -12.63
C GLY A 8 8.75 8.69 -11.46
N CYS A 9 8.80 7.40 -11.09
CA CYS A 9 9.61 6.93 -9.96
C CYS A 9 11.05 6.54 -10.33
N GLU A 10 11.41 6.47 -11.59
CA GLU A 10 12.74 6.04 -12.04
C GLU A 10 13.90 6.86 -11.42
N PRO A 11 13.83 8.18 -11.29
CA PRO A 11 14.86 8.92 -10.59
C PRO A 11 15.03 8.48 -9.13
N GLY A 12 13.92 8.25 -8.44
CA GLY A 12 13.91 7.76 -7.05
C GLY A 12 14.51 6.37 -6.91
N LEU A 13 14.20 5.47 -7.83
CA LEU A 13 14.77 4.12 -7.83
C LEU A 13 16.27 4.11 -8.11
N ARG A 14 16.73 4.99 -9.00
CA ARG A 14 18.18 5.17 -9.24
C ARG A 14 18.90 5.67 -7.99
N GLU A 15 18.31 6.65 -7.31
CA GLU A 15 18.89 7.21 -6.09
C GLU A 15 18.87 6.18 -4.95
N LEU A 16 17.77 5.45 -4.79
CA LEU A 16 17.70 4.34 -3.84
C LEU A 16 18.83 3.32 -4.09
N SER A 17 19.03 2.94 -5.34
CA SER A 17 20.13 2.02 -5.70
C SER A 17 21.51 2.62 -5.42
N ARG A 18 21.69 3.92 -5.63
CA ARG A 18 22.96 4.60 -5.41
C ARG A 18 23.36 4.60 -3.94
N VAL A 19 22.42 4.88 -3.04
CA VAL A 19 22.75 5.04 -1.61
C VAL A 19 22.93 3.70 -0.87
N ILE A 20 22.44 2.60 -1.43
CA ILE A 20 22.60 1.29 -0.83
C ILE A 20 24.00 0.76 -1.11
N ARG A 21 24.72 0.37 -0.06
CA ARG A 21 26.04 -0.25 -0.18
C ARG A 21 25.96 -1.64 -0.83
N ARG A 22 27.06 -2.10 -1.41
CA ARG A 22 27.18 -3.50 -1.85
C ARG A 22 26.92 -4.46 -0.66
N GLY A 23 26.17 -5.52 -0.89
CA GLY A 23 25.74 -6.45 0.14
C GLY A 23 24.56 -5.96 0.98
N GLY A 24 24.08 -4.76 0.74
CA GLY A 24 22.84 -4.23 1.35
C GLY A 24 21.60 -4.65 0.58
N ALA A 25 20.44 -4.30 1.12
CA ALA A 25 19.16 -4.55 0.48
C ALA A 25 18.27 -3.30 0.54
N ALA A 26 17.42 -3.16 -0.46
CA ALA A 26 16.33 -2.19 -0.49
C ALA A 26 15.02 -2.89 -0.17
N PHE A 27 14.16 -2.19 0.54
CA PHE A 27 12.82 -2.63 0.86
C PHE A 27 11.82 -1.52 0.55
N VAL A 28 10.73 -1.88 -0.11
CA VAL A 28 9.60 -0.99 -0.38
C VAL A 28 8.34 -1.69 0.10
N ILE A 29 7.60 -1.05 0.99
CA ILE A 29 6.31 -1.55 1.47
C ILE A 29 5.23 -0.80 0.70
N ASP A 30 4.35 -1.55 0.09
CA ASP A 30 3.27 -1.02 -0.73
C ASP A 30 1.95 -1.72 -0.40
N ASN A 31 0.84 -1.01 -0.59
CA ASN A 31 -0.49 -1.55 -0.37
C ASN A 31 -0.79 -2.68 -1.37
N ASP A 32 -1.22 -3.83 -0.86
CA ASP A 32 -1.79 -4.89 -1.69
C ASP A 32 -3.32 -4.78 -1.68
N ALA A 33 -3.85 -3.97 -2.59
CA ALA A 33 -5.29 -3.77 -2.69
C ALA A 33 -6.03 -4.93 -3.37
N SER A 34 -5.35 -6.01 -3.75
CA SER A 34 -6.00 -7.19 -4.32
C SER A 34 -6.77 -8.01 -3.28
N ARG A 35 -6.51 -7.77 -2.00
CA ARG A 35 -7.08 -8.53 -0.88
C ARG A 35 -7.26 -7.61 0.34
N SER A 36 -7.93 -8.07 1.35
CA SER A 36 -8.27 -7.39 2.60
C SER A 36 -9.49 -6.45 2.52
N THR A 37 -10.00 -6.10 3.68
CA THR A 37 -11.07 -5.11 3.82
C THR A 37 -10.60 -3.73 3.35
N PHE A 38 -9.43 -3.29 3.80
CA PHE A 38 -8.85 -2.03 3.34
C PHE A 38 -8.62 -2.04 1.83
N GLY A 39 -8.14 -3.15 1.27
CA GLY A 39 -7.95 -3.30 -0.16
C GLY A 39 -9.24 -3.09 -0.95
N GLY A 40 -10.37 -3.57 -0.44
CA GLY A 40 -11.69 -3.33 -1.02
C GLY A 40 -12.06 -1.85 -1.05
N TRP A 41 -11.83 -1.13 0.03
CA TRP A 41 -12.04 0.32 0.09
C TRP A 41 -11.12 1.07 -0.88
N PHE A 42 -9.87 0.67 -0.93
CA PHE A 42 -8.89 1.27 -1.83
C PHE A 42 -9.29 1.11 -3.30
N ARG A 43 -9.77 -0.06 -3.71
CA ARG A 43 -10.26 -0.28 -5.08
C ARG A 43 -11.48 0.57 -5.42
N ARG A 44 -12.36 0.88 -4.44
CA ARG A 44 -13.47 1.81 -4.62
C ARG A 44 -12.97 3.24 -4.84
N ALA A 45 -11.92 3.66 -4.12
CA ALA A 45 -11.32 4.98 -4.27
C ALA A 45 -10.52 5.12 -5.57
N PHE A 46 -9.88 4.05 -6.02
CA PHE A 46 -8.99 4.03 -7.18
C PHE A 46 -9.35 2.87 -8.12
N PRO A 47 -10.43 3.00 -8.91
CA PRO A 47 -10.90 1.92 -9.78
C PRO A 47 -9.89 1.50 -10.86
N ALA A 48 -8.97 2.38 -11.22
CA ALA A 48 -7.90 2.11 -12.21
C ALA A 48 -6.72 1.33 -11.62
N TYR A 49 -6.71 1.08 -10.31
CA TYR A 49 -5.65 0.30 -9.67
C TYR A 49 -5.62 -1.12 -10.23
N ASP A 50 -4.46 -1.52 -10.76
CA ASP A 50 -4.22 -2.86 -11.30
C ASP A 50 -3.04 -3.52 -10.59
N PRO A 51 -3.32 -4.51 -9.72
CA PRO A 51 -2.27 -5.25 -9.01
C PRO A 51 -1.28 -5.95 -9.95
N SER A 52 -1.73 -6.39 -11.12
CA SER A 52 -0.87 -7.09 -12.07
C SER A 52 0.16 -6.17 -12.72
N GLU A 53 -0.20 -4.91 -12.98
CA GLU A 53 0.74 -3.90 -13.47
C GLU A 53 1.82 -3.59 -12.45
N ILE A 54 1.45 -3.49 -11.17
CA ILE A 54 2.38 -3.23 -10.08
C ILE A 54 3.34 -4.41 -9.92
N GLU A 55 2.83 -5.61 -9.93
CA GLU A 55 3.66 -6.82 -9.87
C GLU A 55 4.65 -6.89 -11.04
N ALA A 56 4.17 -6.65 -12.25
CA ALA A 56 5.01 -6.63 -13.45
C ALA A 56 6.09 -5.53 -13.38
N PHE A 57 5.75 -4.36 -12.87
CA PHE A 57 6.70 -3.25 -12.70
C PHE A 57 7.89 -3.65 -11.83
N TRP A 58 7.64 -4.24 -10.65
CA TRP A 58 8.69 -4.65 -9.71
C TRP A 58 9.46 -5.87 -10.20
N SER A 59 8.75 -6.88 -10.72
CA SER A 59 9.36 -8.12 -11.19
C SER A 59 10.32 -7.89 -12.36
N ARG A 60 9.97 -7.04 -13.32
CA ARG A 60 10.85 -6.69 -14.44
C ARG A 60 12.14 -6.01 -14.00
N ARG A 61 12.14 -5.39 -12.83
CA ARG A 61 13.30 -4.70 -12.24
C ARG A 61 14.09 -5.60 -11.29
N GLY A 62 13.73 -6.89 -11.20
CA GLY A 62 14.42 -7.88 -10.40
C GLY A 62 14.13 -7.78 -8.91
N TRP A 63 13.00 -7.19 -8.52
CA TRP A 63 12.55 -7.17 -7.14
C TRP A 63 11.76 -8.45 -6.82
N GLN A 64 11.95 -8.95 -5.61
CA GLN A 64 11.19 -10.06 -5.05
C GLN A 64 10.04 -9.51 -4.20
N ARG A 65 9.04 -10.35 -3.94
CA ARG A 65 7.86 -9.97 -3.17
C ARG A 65 7.58 -10.96 -2.06
N ASP A 66 7.36 -10.44 -0.87
CA ASP A 66 6.68 -11.15 0.21
C ASP A 66 5.34 -10.48 0.48
N ARG A 67 4.29 -11.29 0.64
CA ARG A 67 2.96 -10.82 1.00
C ARG A 67 2.80 -10.87 2.50
N LEU A 68 2.37 -9.76 3.09
CA LEU A 68 2.21 -9.63 4.53
C LEU A 68 0.77 -9.24 4.87
N ASP A 69 0.19 -9.97 5.82
CA ASP A 69 -1.07 -9.60 6.42
C ASP A 69 -0.82 -8.78 7.67
N MET A 70 -1.58 -7.70 7.82
CA MET A 70 -1.51 -6.82 8.96
C MET A 70 -2.90 -6.26 9.24
N GLY A 71 -3.02 -5.35 10.17
CA GLY A 71 -4.30 -4.73 10.49
C GLY A 71 -4.13 -3.43 11.23
N TRP A 72 -5.19 -2.66 11.20
CA TRP A 72 -5.38 -1.53 12.09
C TRP A 72 -6.21 -1.97 13.28
N ARG A 73 -5.84 -1.52 14.45
CA ARG A 73 -6.63 -1.66 15.67
C ARG A 73 -6.73 -0.30 16.35
N PHE A 74 -7.95 0.14 16.61
CA PHE A 74 -8.24 1.40 17.26
C PHE A 74 -8.78 1.13 18.68
N GLU A 75 -8.49 2.03 19.60
CA GLU A 75 -9.05 1.97 20.96
C GLU A 75 -10.46 2.57 20.99
N ARG A 76 -10.74 3.55 20.12
CA ARG A 76 -12.01 4.27 20.07
C ARG A 76 -12.54 4.34 18.66
N ARG A 77 -13.86 4.25 18.52
CA ARG A 77 -14.54 4.37 17.22
C ARG A 77 -14.23 5.69 16.52
N GLU A 78 -14.17 6.78 17.26
CA GLU A 78 -13.86 8.10 16.72
C GLU A 78 -12.46 8.19 16.08
N ASP A 79 -11.49 7.44 16.59
CA ASP A 79 -10.14 7.36 15.98
C ASP A 79 -10.19 6.62 14.64
N PHE A 80 -10.93 5.52 14.56
CA PHE A 80 -11.19 4.83 13.30
C PHE A 80 -11.82 5.78 12.27
N GLU A 81 -12.87 6.48 12.64
CA GLU A 81 -13.57 7.40 11.76
C GLU A 81 -12.65 8.54 11.28
N ALA A 82 -11.82 9.08 12.18
CA ALA A 82 -10.87 10.13 11.84
C ALA A 82 -9.84 9.66 10.81
N VAL A 83 -9.30 8.44 10.97
CA VAL A 83 -8.33 7.88 10.02
C VAL A 83 -8.97 7.62 8.66
N VAL A 84 -10.17 7.06 8.63
CA VAL A 84 -10.89 6.83 7.37
C VAL A 84 -11.14 8.14 6.62
N ARG A 85 -11.48 9.22 7.33
CA ARG A 85 -11.67 10.56 6.74
C ARG A 85 -10.38 11.19 6.21
N ILE A 86 -9.24 10.81 6.76
CA ILE A 86 -7.92 11.22 6.25
C ILE A 86 -7.58 10.46 4.96
N GLU A 87 -7.86 9.17 4.92
CA GLU A 87 -7.46 8.29 3.83
C GLU A 87 -8.32 8.43 2.57
N PHE A 88 -9.61 8.74 2.73
CA PHE A 88 -10.57 8.70 1.63
C PHE A 88 -11.32 10.02 1.45
N ALA A 89 -11.78 10.27 0.22
CA ALA A 89 -12.66 11.39 -0.07
C ALA A 89 -13.93 11.32 0.78
N ALA A 90 -14.48 12.48 1.14
CA ALA A 90 -15.54 12.61 2.13
C ALA A 90 -16.74 11.68 1.92
N GLU A 91 -17.25 11.58 0.69
CA GLU A 91 -18.41 10.72 0.38
C GLU A 91 -18.10 9.24 0.62
N LEU A 92 -16.97 8.76 0.13
CA LEU A 92 -16.56 7.37 0.33
C LEU A 92 -16.24 7.09 1.80
N ALA A 93 -15.59 8.02 2.49
CA ALA A 93 -15.29 7.88 3.91
C ALA A 93 -16.55 7.65 4.74
N GLU A 94 -17.61 8.43 4.52
CA GLU A 94 -18.87 8.28 5.25
C GLU A 94 -19.56 6.95 4.91
N GLN A 95 -19.46 6.48 3.68
CA GLN A 95 -19.97 5.15 3.30
C GLN A 95 -19.23 4.04 4.04
N ILE A 96 -17.90 4.09 4.06
CA ILE A 96 -17.07 3.10 4.77
C ILE A 96 -17.39 3.09 6.26
N ILE A 97 -17.49 4.25 6.88
CA ILE A 97 -17.83 4.38 8.31
C ILE A 97 -19.20 3.76 8.60
N ALA A 98 -20.19 3.97 7.73
CA ALA A 98 -21.51 3.40 7.89
C ALA A 98 -21.55 1.88 7.70
N GLU A 99 -20.71 1.34 6.83
CA GLU A 99 -20.68 -0.08 6.47
C GLU A 99 -19.83 -0.95 7.43
N HIS A 100 -18.79 -0.37 8.01
CA HIS A 100 -17.82 -1.11 8.81
C HIS A 100 -18.04 -0.94 10.30
N ASP A 101 -18.40 -2.03 10.95
CA ASP A 101 -18.54 -2.08 12.40
C ASP A 101 -17.22 -2.48 13.08
N GLY A 102 -17.05 -2.02 14.32
CA GLY A 102 -15.93 -2.41 15.15
C GLY A 102 -14.72 -1.49 15.05
N LEU A 103 -13.62 -1.97 15.59
CA LEU A 103 -12.39 -1.21 15.82
C LEU A 103 -11.18 -1.79 15.09
N GLU A 104 -11.37 -2.84 14.31
CA GLU A 104 -10.29 -3.51 13.59
C GLU A 104 -10.54 -3.49 12.08
N VAL A 105 -9.48 -3.33 11.34
CA VAL A 105 -9.49 -3.37 9.87
C VAL A 105 -8.34 -4.26 9.42
N ASP A 106 -8.64 -5.34 8.71
CA ASP A 106 -7.59 -6.14 8.09
C ASP A 106 -7.00 -5.42 6.89
N TYR A 107 -5.69 -5.52 6.76
CA TYR A 107 -4.87 -4.81 5.80
C TYR A 107 -3.85 -5.76 5.19
N ALA A 108 -3.53 -5.57 3.94
CA ALA A 108 -2.51 -6.37 3.27
C ALA A 108 -1.49 -5.47 2.57
N VAL A 109 -0.23 -5.84 2.68
CA VAL A 109 0.86 -5.12 2.01
C VAL A 109 1.76 -6.10 1.26
N ASN A 110 2.42 -5.58 0.25
CA ASN A 110 3.56 -6.22 -0.39
C ASN A 110 4.84 -5.64 0.20
N LEU A 111 5.75 -6.51 0.56
CA LEU A 111 7.13 -6.16 0.83
C LEU A 111 7.94 -6.49 -0.43
N TRP A 112 8.27 -5.48 -1.21
CA TRP A 112 9.18 -5.61 -2.34
C TRP A 112 10.60 -5.45 -1.86
N TRP A 113 11.49 -6.34 -2.28
CA TRP A 113 12.87 -6.24 -1.86
C TRP A 113 13.85 -6.68 -2.92
N ARG A 114 15.05 -6.11 -2.85
CA ARG A 114 16.13 -6.40 -3.77
C ARG A 114 17.47 -6.27 -3.06
N ALA A 115 18.29 -7.30 -3.16
CA ALA A 115 19.69 -7.23 -2.71
C ALA A 115 20.57 -6.48 -3.74
N LYS A 116 21.59 -5.82 -3.26
CA LYS A 116 22.57 -5.13 -4.10
C LYS A 116 23.90 -5.89 -4.17
#